data_4cb6a04833f9ccd102c2bf293f5f8f69
#
_entry.id   4cb6a04833f9ccd102c2bf293f5f8f69
#
_cell.length_a   1.000
_cell.length_b   1.000
_cell.length_c   1.000
_cell.angle_alpha   90.00
_cell.angle_beta   90.00
_cell.angle_gamma   90.00
#
_symmetry.space_group_name_H-M   'P 1'
#
loop_
_entity.id
_entity.type
_entity.pdbx_description
1 polymer ?
#
loop_
_entity_poly.entity_id
_entity_poly.type
_entity_poly.pdbx_seq_one_letter_code
_entity_poly.pdbx_strand_id
1 'polypeptide(L)'
;ALQKAQKKKLRREARHFESLRNETVEKFARGHQPSEISTPSFVNDFRISNVICAGDNITGNVMLRFDITPLYGGFRLYMGGERNGTAAYAKGAAYPSSDHYGRVYTMRGGQPEHVVVMFYNIAPGIDTLDRVDISMGLALNTLNIITMRNVPIFWTYTDKAIRNFVREKSAKGNANQNQN
;
A
#
# COMPACT_ATOMS: atom_id res chain seq x y z
N ALA A 1 30.63 7.41 -22.17
CA ALA A 1 29.49 7.00 -23.02
C ALA A 1 28.96 5.60 -22.64
N LEU A 2 29.82 4.61 -22.42
CA LEU A 2 29.44 3.24 -22.01
C LEU A 2 28.73 3.19 -20.65
N GLN A 3 29.19 3.93 -19.66
CA GLN A 3 28.55 4.02 -18.33
C GLN A 3 27.13 4.63 -18.41
N LYS A 4 26.91 5.61 -19.28
CA LYS A 4 25.60 6.24 -19.47
C LYS A 4 24.62 5.29 -20.13
N ALA A 5 25.04 4.54 -21.15
CA ALA A 5 24.22 3.54 -21.83
C ALA A 5 23.87 2.36 -20.89
N GLN A 6 24.82 1.90 -20.08
CA GLN A 6 24.61 0.83 -19.10
C GLN A 6 23.64 1.26 -18.00
N LYS A 7 23.78 2.47 -17.46
CA LYS A 7 22.85 3.04 -16.49
C LYS A 7 21.42 3.15 -17.08
N LYS A 8 21.32 3.53 -18.35
CA LYS A 8 20.02 3.62 -19.03
C LYS A 8 19.37 2.24 -19.20
N LYS A 9 20.16 1.21 -19.55
CA LYS A 9 19.70 -0.17 -19.64
C LYS A 9 19.18 -0.69 -18.30
N LEU A 10 19.96 -0.52 -17.23
CA LEU A 10 19.59 -0.96 -15.89
C LEU A 10 18.33 -0.27 -15.35
N ARG A 11 18.17 1.02 -15.65
CA ARG A 11 16.94 1.75 -15.31
C ARG A 11 15.72 1.20 -16.07
N ARG A 12 15.88 0.80 -17.33
CA ARG A 12 14.80 0.16 -18.10
C ARG A 12 14.45 -1.20 -17.54
N GLU A 13 15.44 -2.01 -17.16
CA GLU A 13 15.22 -3.30 -16.50
C GLU A 13 14.49 -3.13 -15.15
N ALA A 14 14.92 -2.18 -14.32
CA ALA A 14 14.25 -1.88 -13.04
C ALA A 14 12.79 -1.47 -13.23
N ARG A 15 12.49 -0.61 -14.22
CA ARG A 15 11.12 -0.23 -14.56
C ARG A 15 10.28 -1.41 -15.05
N HIS A 16 10.88 -2.29 -15.82
CA HIS A 16 10.21 -3.50 -16.29
C HIS A 16 9.84 -4.42 -15.11
N PHE A 17 10.74 -4.66 -14.17
CA PHE A 17 10.46 -5.43 -12.95
C PHE A 17 9.39 -4.76 -12.09
N GLU A 18 9.42 -3.45 -11.95
CA GLU A 18 8.40 -2.68 -11.22
C GLU A 18 7.03 -2.83 -11.88
N SER A 19 6.95 -2.74 -13.21
CA SER A 19 5.70 -2.95 -13.96
C SER A 19 5.14 -4.35 -13.76
N LEU A 20 5.96 -5.39 -13.87
CA LEU A 20 5.57 -6.78 -13.62
C LEU A 20 5.08 -6.99 -12.19
N ARG A 21 5.76 -6.38 -11.23
CA ARG A 21 5.37 -6.43 -9.82
C ARG A 21 3.98 -5.82 -9.62
N ASN A 22 3.74 -4.63 -10.17
CA ASN A 22 2.46 -3.93 -10.04
C ASN A 22 1.31 -4.72 -10.67
N GLU A 23 1.51 -5.28 -11.86
CA GLU A 23 0.54 -6.17 -12.50
C GLU A 23 0.24 -7.41 -11.65
N THR A 24 1.27 -8.03 -11.08
CA THR A 24 1.13 -9.21 -10.23
C THR A 24 0.37 -8.89 -8.94
N VAL A 25 0.66 -7.77 -8.31
CA VAL A 25 -0.04 -7.30 -7.09
C VAL A 25 -1.51 -7.02 -7.39
N GLU A 26 -1.81 -6.34 -8.48
CA GLU A 26 -3.19 -6.05 -8.88
C GLU A 26 -3.98 -7.32 -9.23
N LYS A 27 -3.35 -8.26 -9.92
CA LYS A 27 -3.96 -9.55 -10.23
C LYS A 27 -4.26 -10.36 -8.96
N PHE A 28 -3.32 -10.41 -8.04
CA PHE A 28 -3.52 -11.04 -6.73
C PHE A 28 -4.69 -10.37 -5.98
N ALA A 29 -4.68 -9.06 -5.89
CA ALA A 29 -5.70 -8.30 -5.17
C ALA A 29 -7.11 -8.53 -5.72
N ARG A 30 -7.28 -8.65 -7.03
CA ARG A 30 -8.59 -8.95 -7.64
C ARG A 30 -9.19 -10.27 -7.17
N GLY A 31 -8.37 -11.27 -6.89
CA GLY A 31 -8.80 -12.57 -6.39
C GLY A 31 -8.78 -12.72 -4.87
N HIS A 32 -8.26 -11.73 -4.13
CA HIS A 32 -7.98 -11.82 -2.70
C HIS A 32 -8.41 -10.55 -1.98
N GLN A 33 -9.71 -10.26 -2.00
CA GLN A 33 -10.30 -9.13 -1.30
C GLN A 33 -10.55 -9.48 0.18
N PRO A 34 -10.68 -8.47 1.07
CA PRO A 34 -11.12 -8.72 2.45
C PRO A 34 -12.42 -9.51 2.49
N SER A 35 -12.59 -10.36 3.49
CA SER A 35 -13.82 -11.15 3.65
C SER A 35 -15.01 -10.29 4.05
N GLU A 36 -14.76 -9.17 4.72
CA GLU A 36 -15.78 -8.24 5.19
C GLU A 36 -15.21 -6.83 5.29
N ILE A 37 -16.00 -5.84 4.91
CA ILE A 37 -15.74 -4.42 5.17
C ILE A 37 -16.96 -3.87 5.92
N SER A 38 -16.78 -3.58 7.21
CA SER A 38 -17.82 -3.00 8.05
C SER A 38 -17.69 -1.49 8.05
N THR A 39 -18.75 -0.81 7.61
CA THR A 39 -18.81 0.64 7.52
C THR A 39 -19.83 1.20 8.48
N PRO A 40 -19.52 2.27 9.23
CA PRO A 40 -20.52 2.98 10.01
C PRO A 40 -21.60 3.63 9.12
N SER A 41 -22.75 3.93 9.70
CA SER A 41 -23.92 4.46 8.95
C SER A 41 -23.68 5.76 8.18
N PHE A 42 -22.72 6.59 8.61
CA PHE A 42 -22.37 7.83 7.89
C PHE A 42 -21.69 7.58 6.54
N VAL A 43 -21.29 6.35 6.27
CA VAL A 43 -20.55 5.93 5.07
C VAL A 43 -21.49 5.49 3.94
N ASN A 44 -22.80 5.67 4.08
CA ASN A 44 -23.77 5.33 3.04
C ASN A 44 -23.62 6.16 1.74
N ASP A 45 -22.82 7.23 1.80
CA ASP A 45 -22.65 8.16 0.68
C ASP A 45 -21.42 7.83 -0.18
N PHE A 46 -20.67 6.79 0.14
CA PHE A 46 -19.52 6.34 -0.65
C PHE A 46 -19.32 4.82 -0.63
N ARG A 47 -18.61 4.33 -1.62
CA ARG A 47 -18.24 2.91 -1.75
C ARG A 47 -16.74 2.71 -1.63
N ILE A 48 -16.35 1.71 -0.83
CA ILE A 48 -14.97 1.23 -0.75
C ILE A 48 -14.81 0.04 -1.69
N SER A 49 -13.76 0.05 -2.50
CA SER A 49 -13.47 -0.99 -3.47
C SER A 49 -11.97 -1.13 -3.74
N ASN A 50 -11.58 -2.16 -4.48
CA ASN A 50 -10.22 -2.39 -4.97
C ASN A 50 -9.17 -2.33 -3.85
N VAL A 51 -9.35 -3.14 -2.81
CA VAL A 51 -8.39 -3.23 -1.71
C VAL A 51 -7.15 -3.97 -2.19
N ILE A 52 -6.00 -3.32 -2.06
CA ILE A 52 -4.69 -3.87 -2.37
C ILE A 52 -3.83 -3.78 -1.10
N CYS A 53 -3.31 -4.92 -0.66
CA CYS A 53 -2.40 -4.98 0.47
C CYS A 53 -1.10 -5.62 0.01
N ALA A 54 -0.04 -4.83 -0.05
CA ALA A 54 1.26 -5.26 -0.52
C ALA A 54 2.32 -5.03 0.56
N GLY A 55 3.14 -6.04 0.82
CA GLY A 55 4.21 -6.00 1.80
C GLY A 55 5.58 -6.07 1.16
N ASP A 56 6.52 -5.33 1.75
CA ASP A 56 7.94 -5.43 1.44
C ASP A 56 8.57 -6.56 2.25
N ASN A 57 8.95 -7.63 1.57
CA ASN A 57 9.54 -8.80 2.21
C ASN A 57 10.95 -8.56 2.82
N ILE A 58 11.55 -7.41 2.59
CA ILE A 58 12.84 -7.02 3.18
C ILE A 58 12.64 -6.20 4.46
N THR A 59 11.78 -5.20 4.43
CA THR A 59 11.58 -4.27 5.55
C THR A 59 10.42 -4.63 6.47
N GLY A 60 9.45 -5.41 5.98
CA GLY A 60 8.19 -5.66 6.68
C GLY A 60 7.20 -4.50 6.60
N ASN A 61 7.46 -3.51 5.77
CA ASN A 61 6.52 -2.42 5.53
C ASN A 61 5.36 -2.91 4.68
N VAL A 62 4.15 -2.62 5.09
CA VAL A 62 2.93 -3.03 4.40
C VAL A 62 2.13 -1.80 4.01
N MET A 63 1.79 -1.73 2.74
CA MET A 63 0.92 -0.71 2.17
C MET A 63 -0.48 -1.29 1.98
N LEU A 64 -1.47 -0.63 2.56
CA LEU A 64 -2.87 -0.87 2.27
C LEU A 64 -3.38 0.28 1.39
N ARG A 65 -3.86 -0.05 0.20
CA ARG A 65 -4.47 0.91 -0.73
C ARG A 65 -5.89 0.44 -1.05
N PHE A 66 -6.81 1.35 -1.07
CA PHE A 66 -8.18 1.09 -1.50
C PHE A 66 -8.77 2.33 -2.16
N ASP A 67 -9.83 2.13 -2.91
CA ASP A 67 -10.55 3.20 -3.58
C ASP A 67 -11.79 3.58 -2.80
N ILE A 68 -12.01 4.89 -2.68
CA ILE A 68 -13.27 5.46 -2.20
C ILE A 68 -13.93 6.21 -3.34
N THR A 69 -15.16 5.83 -3.66
CA THR A 69 -15.96 6.48 -4.70
C THR A 69 -17.19 7.10 -4.05
N PRO A 70 -17.30 8.45 -3.99
CA PRO A 70 -18.51 9.11 -3.53
C PRO A 70 -19.67 8.79 -4.47
N LEU A 71 -20.83 8.43 -3.90
CA LEU A 71 -22.02 8.07 -4.68
C LEU A 71 -22.82 9.30 -5.14
N TYR A 72 -22.67 10.42 -4.44
CA TYR A 72 -23.42 11.66 -4.70
C TYR A 72 -22.46 12.81 -4.97
N GLY A 73 -22.37 13.79 -4.09
CA GLY A 73 -21.47 14.94 -4.22
C GLY A 73 -20.09 14.70 -3.65
N GLY A 74 -19.14 15.58 -3.99
CA GLY A 74 -17.80 15.58 -3.43
C GLY A 74 -17.78 16.03 -1.97
N PHE A 75 -16.75 15.62 -1.24
CA PHE A 75 -16.52 15.99 0.15
C PHE A 75 -15.04 15.90 0.51
N ARG A 76 -14.66 16.45 1.65
CA ARG A 76 -13.36 16.22 2.27
C ARG A 76 -13.44 15.02 3.19
N LEU A 77 -12.55 14.06 2.99
CA LEU A 77 -12.41 12.90 3.86
C LEU A 77 -11.20 13.09 4.76
N TYR A 78 -11.43 13.04 6.06
CA TYR A 78 -10.38 13.06 7.06
C TYR A 78 -10.05 11.64 7.46
N MET A 79 -8.79 11.24 7.24
CA MET A 79 -8.25 9.96 7.66
C MET A 79 -7.50 10.15 8.96
N GLY A 80 -7.90 9.45 10.00
CA GLY A 80 -7.16 9.44 11.27
C GLY A 80 -5.90 8.58 11.15
N GLY A 81 -4.88 8.93 11.93
CA GLY A 81 -3.66 8.17 12.06
C GLY A 81 -3.66 7.25 13.28
N GLU A 82 -2.45 6.91 13.75
CA GLU A 82 -2.24 6.08 14.93
C GLU A 82 -3.03 6.55 16.16
N ARG A 83 -3.02 7.85 16.44
CA ARG A 83 -3.72 8.44 17.59
C ARG A 83 -5.24 8.27 17.54
N ASN A 84 -5.80 8.06 16.37
CA ASN A 84 -7.23 7.90 16.16
C ASN A 84 -7.66 6.44 16.06
N GLY A 85 -6.73 5.50 16.29
CA GLY A 85 -7.01 4.07 16.31
C GLY A 85 -6.84 3.37 14.96
N THR A 86 -6.20 4.00 13.96
CA THR A 86 -5.85 3.33 12.71
C THR A 86 -4.72 2.34 12.96
N ALA A 87 -5.01 1.06 12.84
CA ALA A 87 -4.07 -0.03 13.13
C ALA A 87 -4.44 -1.31 12.37
N ALA A 88 -3.44 -2.14 12.10
CA ALA A 88 -3.61 -3.50 11.61
C ALA A 88 -3.39 -4.49 12.75
N TYR A 89 -4.06 -5.64 12.68
CA TYR A 89 -3.98 -6.71 13.68
C TYR A 89 -3.71 -8.04 13.00
N ALA A 90 -2.73 -8.75 13.49
CA ALA A 90 -2.40 -10.09 13.02
C ALA A 90 -1.79 -10.92 14.13
N LYS A 91 -2.24 -12.16 14.29
CA LYS A 91 -1.71 -13.14 15.25
C LYS A 91 -1.55 -12.59 16.67
N GLY A 92 -2.54 -11.85 17.15
CA GLY A 92 -2.54 -11.27 18.49
C GLY A 92 -1.69 -10.01 18.68
N ALA A 93 -1.02 -9.51 17.64
CA ALA A 93 -0.24 -8.29 17.69
C ALA A 93 -0.96 -7.14 16.99
N ALA A 94 -0.76 -5.92 17.49
CA ALA A 94 -1.25 -4.69 16.89
C ALA A 94 -0.10 -3.94 16.21
N TYR A 95 -0.36 -3.46 15.00
CA TYR A 95 0.58 -2.67 14.20
C TYR A 95 -0.04 -1.31 13.93
N PRO A 96 0.34 -0.26 14.66
CA PRO A 96 -0.20 1.07 14.42
C PRO A 96 0.16 1.60 13.04
N SER A 97 -0.68 2.48 12.51
CA SER A 97 -0.38 3.19 11.26
C SER A 97 0.90 4.02 11.40
N SER A 98 1.66 4.11 10.32
CA SER A 98 2.86 4.96 10.28
C SER A 98 2.54 6.46 10.35
N ASP A 99 1.33 6.85 9.96
CA ASP A 99 0.88 8.23 10.04
C ASP A 99 0.39 8.57 11.45
N HIS A 100 1.05 9.55 12.09
CA HIS A 100 0.74 9.94 13.45
C HIS A 100 -0.57 10.75 13.54
N TYR A 101 -0.79 11.65 12.56
CA TYR A 101 -1.91 12.58 12.53
C TYR A 101 -2.93 12.34 11.43
N GLY A 102 -2.70 11.43 10.53
CA GLY A 102 -3.61 11.18 9.41
C GLY A 102 -3.46 12.16 8.25
N ARG A 103 -4.41 12.09 7.32
CA ARG A 103 -4.39 12.86 6.07
C ARG A 103 -5.78 13.35 5.70
N VAL A 104 -5.84 14.35 4.81
CA VAL A 104 -7.08 14.87 4.23
C VAL A 104 -7.09 14.58 2.73
N TYR A 105 -8.18 14.01 2.26
CA TYR A 105 -8.41 13.72 0.84
C TYR A 105 -9.58 14.56 0.33
N THR A 106 -9.43 15.16 -0.84
CA THR A 106 -10.55 15.80 -1.55
C THR A 106 -11.20 14.78 -2.45
N MET A 107 -12.45 14.43 -2.15
CA MET A 107 -13.23 13.45 -2.90
C MET A 107 -14.15 14.14 -3.89
N ARG A 108 -14.26 13.58 -5.10
CA ARG A 108 -15.13 14.08 -6.17
C ARG A 108 -16.27 13.08 -6.42
N GLY A 109 -17.48 13.58 -6.61
CA GLY A 109 -18.65 12.75 -6.87
C GLY A 109 -18.47 11.81 -8.08
N GLY A 110 -18.76 10.53 -7.89
CA GLY A 110 -18.65 9.50 -8.92
C GLY A 110 -17.22 9.11 -9.33
N GLN A 111 -16.18 9.72 -8.75
CA GLN A 111 -14.77 9.48 -9.10
C GLN A 111 -14.08 8.68 -7.99
N PRO A 112 -13.42 7.53 -8.32
CA PRO A 112 -12.63 6.81 -7.34
C PRO A 112 -11.36 7.60 -6.98
N GLU A 113 -11.06 7.68 -5.69
CA GLU A 113 -9.85 8.26 -5.15
C GLU A 113 -9.05 7.18 -4.41
N HIS A 114 -7.74 7.11 -4.66
CA HIS A 114 -6.86 6.16 -3.99
C HIS A 114 -6.51 6.66 -2.61
N VAL A 115 -6.77 5.82 -1.61
CA VAL A 115 -6.40 6.07 -0.20
C VAL A 115 -5.33 5.07 0.19
N VAL A 116 -4.27 5.54 0.84
CA VAL A 116 -3.12 4.73 1.24
C VAL A 116 -2.90 4.83 2.75
N VAL A 117 -2.73 3.68 3.38
CA VAL A 117 -2.34 3.54 4.79
C VAL A 117 -1.10 2.65 4.86
N MET A 118 -0.10 3.04 5.64
CA MET A 118 1.13 2.29 5.81
C MET A 118 1.24 1.73 7.22
N PHE A 119 1.73 0.48 7.31
CA PHE A 119 2.09 -0.18 8.56
C PHE A 119 3.53 -0.65 8.49
N TYR A 120 4.23 -0.68 9.62
CA TYR A 120 5.64 -1.06 9.67
C TYR A 120 5.88 -2.32 10.49
N ASN A 121 6.99 -2.98 10.20
CA ASN A 121 7.52 -4.11 10.96
C ASN A 121 6.56 -5.32 11.06
N ILE A 122 5.78 -5.57 10.04
CA ILE A 122 4.98 -6.79 9.95
C ILE A 122 5.88 -7.92 9.44
N ALA A 123 5.87 -9.06 10.13
CA ALA A 123 6.69 -10.19 9.72
C ALA A 123 6.26 -10.74 8.36
N PRO A 124 7.19 -10.96 7.39
CA PRO A 124 6.85 -11.45 6.05
C PRO A 124 6.17 -12.84 6.01
N GLY A 125 6.22 -13.60 7.10
CA GLY A 125 5.49 -14.86 7.23
C GLY A 125 3.99 -14.70 7.52
N ILE A 126 3.50 -13.48 7.71
CA ILE A 126 2.08 -13.18 7.93
C ILE A 126 1.40 -13.01 6.58
N ASP A 127 0.56 -13.97 6.20
CA ASP A 127 -0.13 -13.95 4.89
C ASP A 127 -1.40 -13.10 4.89
N THR A 128 -1.97 -12.87 6.06
CA THR A 128 -3.27 -12.19 6.19
C THR A 128 -3.28 -11.33 7.45
N LEU A 129 -3.75 -10.10 7.31
CA LEU A 129 -4.13 -9.26 8.43
C LEU A 129 -5.52 -9.69 8.89
N ASP A 130 -5.66 -10.08 10.16
CA ASP A 130 -6.93 -10.56 10.71
C ASP A 130 -7.98 -9.44 10.72
N ARG A 131 -7.52 -8.23 11.02
CA ARG A 131 -8.35 -7.03 11.05
C ARG A 131 -7.52 -5.79 10.75
N VAL A 132 -8.10 -4.86 10.02
CA VAL A 132 -7.57 -3.51 9.86
C VAL A 132 -8.65 -2.52 10.26
N ASP A 133 -8.36 -1.70 11.25
CA ASP A 133 -9.20 -0.59 11.67
C ASP A 133 -8.68 0.71 11.06
N ILE A 134 -9.54 1.43 10.37
CA ILE A 134 -9.22 2.71 9.74
C ILE A 134 -10.17 3.77 10.26
N SER A 135 -9.62 4.76 10.93
CA SER A 135 -10.38 5.90 11.41
C SER A 135 -10.58 6.91 10.28
N MET A 136 -11.82 7.25 9.98
CA MET A 136 -12.13 8.26 8.97
C MET A 136 -13.45 8.97 9.25
N GLY A 137 -13.63 10.14 8.66
CA GLY A 137 -14.86 10.91 8.81
C GLY A 137 -14.87 12.18 7.97
N LEU A 138 -15.98 12.90 8.05
CA LEU A 138 -16.17 14.15 7.33
C LEU A 138 -15.65 15.37 8.10
N ALA A 139 -15.23 15.18 9.34
CA ALA A 139 -14.61 16.18 10.19
C ALA A 139 -13.67 15.51 11.19
N LEU A 140 -12.61 16.22 11.64
CA LEU A 140 -11.61 15.70 12.57
C LEU A 140 -12.16 15.31 13.95
N ASN A 141 -13.23 15.94 14.38
CA ASN A 141 -13.86 15.66 15.68
C ASN A 141 -14.95 14.56 15.61
N THR A 142 -15.22 14.01 14.45
CA THR A 142 -16.27 13.00 14.23
C THR A 142 -15.74 11.83 13.41
N LEU A 143 -14.55 11.31 13.79
CA LEU A 143 -13.98 10.13 13.14
C LEU A 143 -14.67 8.86 13.63
N ASN A 144 -14.88 7.93 12.72
CA ASN A 144 -15.45 6.61 12.97
C ASN A 144 -14.50 5.52 12.44
N ILE A 145 -14.62 4.32 12.97
CA ILE A 145 -13.79 3.20 12.57
C ILE A 145 -14.48 2.42 11.45
N ILE A 146 -13.75 2.24 10.34
CA ILE A 146 -14.06 1.26 9.32
C ILE A 146 -13.17 0.06 9.57
N THR A 147 -13.77 -1.13 9.58
CA THR A 147 -13.05 -2.37 9.85
C THR A 147 -13.06 -3.25 8.60
N MET A 148 -11.87 -3.66 8.17
CA MET A 148 -11.68 -4.68 7.15
C MET A 148 -11.20 -5.96 7.83
N ARG A 149 -11.79 -7.10 7.48
CA ARG A 149 -11.42 -8.40 8.04
C ARG A 149 -10.79 -9.30 7.01
N ASN A 150 -9.78 -10.06 7.46
CA ASN A 150 -9.06 -11.03 6.64
C ASN A 150 -8.54 -10.40 5.35
N VAL A 151 -7.61 -9.47 5.52
CA VAL A 151 -6.98 -8.74 4.40
C VAL A 151 -5.73 -9.51 3.97
N PRO A 152 -5.74 -10.20 2.82
CA PRO A 152 -4.56 -10.93 2.34
C PRO A 152 -3.44 -9.97 1.95
N ILE A 153 -2.20 -10.35 2.30
CA ILE A 153 -1.00 -9.57 1.99
C ILE A 153 -0.27 -10.25 0.84
N PHE A 154 0.05 -9.49 -0.19
CA PHE A 154 0.99 -9.90 -1.21
C PHE A 154 2.39 -9.39 -0.88
N TRP A 155 3.30 -10.30 -0.49
CA TRP A 155 4.68 -9.97 -0.22
C TRP A 155 5.49 -9.89 -1.50
N THR A 156 6.19 -8.79 -1.70
CA THR A 156 6.95 -8.51 -2.92
C THR A 156 8.19 -7.68 -2.61
N TYR A 157 8.92 -7.28 -3.64
CA TYR A 157 10.06 -6.38 -3.53
C TYR A 157 9.61 -4.92 -3.65
N THR A 158 10.18 -4.04 -2.82
CA THR A 158 9.94 -2.60 -2.91
C THR A 158 10.80 -1.94 -3.98
N ASP A 159 10.52 -0.66 -4.25
CA ASP A 159 11.37 0.19 -5.10
C ASP A 159 12.80 0.30 -4.58
N LYS A 160 12.98 0.24 -3.25
CA LYS A 160 14.31 0.20 -2.64
C LYS A 160 15.06 -1.07 -3.00
N ALA A 161 14.40 -2.22 -2.96
CA ALA A 161 15.00 -3.50 -3.37
C ALA A 161 15.35 -3.50 -4.85
N ILE A 162 14.48 -2.94 -5.70
CA ILE A 162 14.76 -2.79 -7.14
C ILE A 162 15.97 -1.88 -7.36
N ARG A 163 16.06 -0.76 -6.64
CA ARG A 163 17.22 0.13 -6.72
C ARG A 163 18.51 -0.53 -6.27
N ASN A 164 18.48 -1.33 -5.20
CA ASN A 164 19.63 -2.10 -4.74
C ASN A 164 20.04 -3.16 -5.76
N PHE A 165 19.09 -3.88 -6.35
CA PHE A 165 19.33 -4.83 -7.42
C PHE A 165 20.02 -4.17 -8.63
N VAL A 166 19.57 -2.99 -9.04
CA VAL A 166 20.20 -2.22 -10.12
C VAL A 166 21.66 -1.84 -9.77
N ARG A 167 21.92 -1.45 -8.51
CA ARG A 167 23.27 -1.13 -8.04
C ARG A 167 24.19 -2.35 -8.05
N GLU A 168 23.72 -3.50 -7.58
CA GLU A 168 24.48 -4.75 -7.56
C GLU A 168 24.81 -5.24 -8.96
N LYS A 169 23.86 -5.20 -9.88
CA LYS A 169 24.10 -5.52 -11.29
C LYS A 169 25.11 -4.55 -11.94
N SER A 170 25.05 -3.26 -11.62
CA SER A 170 26.03 -2.27 -12.07
C SER A 170 27.44 -2.60 -11.57
N ALA A 171 27.59 -2.95 -10.29
CA ALA A 171 28.88 -3.31 -9.69
C ALA A 171 29.45 -4.59 -10.31
N LYS A 172 28.65 -5.62 -10.51
CA LYS A 172 29.04 -6.87 -11.17
C LYS A 172 29.41 -6.66 -12.64
N GLY A 173 28.66 -5.84 -13.38
CA GLY A 173 29.00 -5.48 -14.76
C GLY A 173 30.31 -4.76 -14.87
N ASN A 174 30.66 -3.86 -13.95
CA ASN A 174 31.93 -3.16 -13.91
C ASN A 174 33.10 -4.10 -13.52
N ALA A 175 32.89 -5.05 -12.62
CA ALA A 175 33.88 -6.03 -12.25
C ALA A 175 34.24 -6.99 -13.41
N ASN A 176 33.24 -7.41 -14.20
CA ASN A 176 33.47 -8.26 -15.37
C ASN A 176 34.17 -7.52 -16.52
N GLN A 177 34.03 -6.21 -16.64
CA GLN A 177 34.73 -5.40 -17.64
C GLN A 177 36.22 -5.15 -17.27
N ASN A 178 36.56 -5.20 -15.99
CA ASN A 178 37.91 -5.01 -15.52
C ASN A 178 38.76 -6.32 -15.56
N GLN A 179 38.17 -7.45 -15.88
CA GLN A 179 38.86 -8.75 -16.01
C GLN A 179 39.22 -9.12 -17.46
N ASN A 180 38.80 -8.35 -18.43
CA ASN A 180 39.13 -8.47 -19.85
C ASN A 180 40.03 -7.30 -20.29
#